data_d91d3b02524fa33646e381d1020420d1
#
_entry.id   d91d3b02524fa33646e381d1020420d1
#
_cell.length_a   1.000
_cell.length_b   1.000
_cell.length_c   1.000
_cell.angle_alpha   90.00
_cell.angle_beta   90.00
_cell.angle_gamma   90.00
#
_symmetry.space_group_name_H-M   'P 1'
#
loop_
_entity.id
_entity.type
_entity.pdbx_description
1 polymer ?
#
loop_
_entity_poly.entity_id
_entity_poly.type
_entity_poly.pdbx_seq_one_letter_code
_entity_poly.pdbx_strand_id
1 'polypeptide(L)'
;MSGIKKILICPLDWGLGHATRCVPIINALIGLGHEIIIAADNAPLELLKTTFPQLKSVKMLGYPIRYSIGSMHIKMLSQIPGFLKSIKKEHQMLQKMIDEYQIDLVISDNRYGCWSEKVPSVFITHQLFIQAPFGKKWLNKINHHFIKKFDECWVPDVKGSMNLSGNLVHEKPLPAIKHFFMGSLSRFADSEKLVTAQKYDVMVIISGPEPQRTVFESLIAKQAEKITLNLVLVRGLPSETKIPTYLQSENIEVHNHLPTAVFLEKISQSNLVVSRAGYSTIMDLAVWGKKAVLVPTPGQTEQEYLATYHFEKQHFFTQHQQEFDLEKAIKTAYNYSGIQIQHQFDLSKFLEERIGGMKK
;
A
#
# COMPACT_ATOMS: atom_id res chain seq x y z
N MET A 1 9.59 -11.25 29.11
CA MET A 1 8.78 -10.20 28.47
C MET A 1 9.70 -9.01 28.22
N SER A 2 9.86 -8.58 26.97
CA SER A 2 10.56 -7.32 26.68
C SER A 2 9.73 -6.18 27.27
N GLY A 3 10.39 -5.19 27.92
CA GLY A 3 9.68 -4.05 28.49
C GLY A 3 8.84 -3.29 27.44
N ILE A 4 7.85 -2.53 27.93
CA ILE A 4 7.05 -1.62 27.08
C ILE A 4 7.99 -0.67 26.35
N LYS A 5 7.84 -0.54 25.05
CA LYS A 5 8.61 0.37 24.20
C LYS A 5 7.72 1.46 23.65
N LYS A 6 8.29 2.64 23.46
CA LYS A 6 7.69 3.76 22.73
C LYS A 6 8.14 3.71 21.27
N ILE A 7 7.22 3.43 20.37
CA ILE A 7 7.50 3.12 18.98
C ILE A 7 6.98 4.23 18.06
N LEU A 8 7.83 4.75 17.19
CA LEU A 8 7.48 5.72 16.16
C LEU A 8 7.19 5.00 14.85
N ILE A 9 5.97 5.13 14.30
CA ILE A 9 5.57 4.56 13.02
C ILE A 9 5.57 5.66 11.96
N CYS A 10 6.34 5.45 10.88
CA CYS A 10 6.57 6.45 9.83
C CYS A 10 6.14 5.91 8.45
N PRO A 11 4.85 5.95 8.07
CA PRO A 11 4.41 5.55 6.74
C PRO A 11 4.76 6.62 5.70
N LEU A 12 5.10 6.17 4.47
CA LEU A 12 5.29 7.05 3.32
C LEU A 12 3.95 7.69 2.90
N ASP A 13 3.99 8.91 2.42
CA ASP A 13 2.82 9.71 2.05
C ASP A 13 2.40 9.62 0.56
N TRP A 14 2.92 8.63 -0.18
CA TRP A 14 2.57 8.42 -1.59
C TRP A 14 1.29 7.60 -1.76
N GLY A 15 0.18 8.16 -1.29
CA GLY A 15 -1.12 7.52 -1.29
C GLY A 15 -1.46 6.76 0.00
N LEU A 16 -2.69 6.25 0.06
CA LEU A 16 -3.22 5.62 1.29
C LEU A 16 -2.65 4.22 1.58
N GLY A 17 -2.06 3.54 0.58
CA GLY A 17 -1.61 2.15 0.71
C GLY A 17 -0.59 1.91 1.82
N HIS A 18 0.33 2.87 2.05
CA HIS A 18 1.30 2.80 3.13
C HIS A 18 0.63 2.95 4.51
N ALA A 19 -0.31 3.88 4.63
CA ALA A 19 -1.06 4.05 5.87
C ALA A 19 -1.93 2.83 6.17
N THR A 20 -2.66 2.29 5.18
CA THR A 20 -3.53 1.13 5.38
C THR A 20 -2.78 -0.11 5.83
N ARG A 21 -1.58 -0.37 5.28
CA ARG A 21 -0.77 -1.52 5.70
C ARG A 21 -0.07 -1.33 7.06
N CYS A 22 0.04 -0.09 7.56
CA CYS A 22 0.48 0.16 8.93
C CYS A 22 -0.60 -0.13 9.97
N VAL A 23 -1.89 -0.15 9.59
CA VAL A 23 -3.00 -0.41 10.54
C VAL A 23 -2.84 -1.74 11.28
N PRO A 24 -2.64 -2.91 10.63
CA PRO A 24 -2.45 -4.17 11.35
C PRO A 24 -1.20 -4.16 12.23
N ILE A 25 -0.11 -3.49 11.82
CA ILE A 25 1.10 -3.36 12.65
C ILE A 25 0.79 -2.58 13.93
N ILE A 26 0.11 -1.44 13.80
CA ILE A 26 -0.26 -0.59 14.94
C ILE A 26 -1.17 -1.36 15.91
N ASN A 27 -2.20 -2.06 15.39
CA ASN A 27 -3.09 -2.87 16.20
C ASN A 27 -2.34 -3.95 16.99
N ALA A 28 -1.45 -4.70 16.32
CA ALA A 28 -0.67 -5.75 16.96
C ALA A 28 0.28 -5.17 18.03
N LEU A 29 0.93 -4.03 17.77
CA LEU A 29 1.81 -3.37 18.75
C LEU A 29 1.05 -2.84 19.96
N ILE A 30 -0.15 -2.29 19.79
CA ILE A 30 -1.04 -1.89 20.88
C ILE A 30 -1.44 -3.14 21.71
N GLY A 31 -1.81 -4.23 21.03
CA GLY A 31 -2.14 -5.51 21.67
C GLY A 31 -0.99 -6.08 22.50
N LEU A 32 0.26 -5.83 22.11
CA LEU A 32 1.47 -6.20 22.85
C LEU A 32 1.82 -5.20 23.99
N GLY A 33 1.04 -4.13 24.18
CA GLY A 33 1.19 -3.16 25.25
C GLY A 33 2.20 -2.05 24.96
N HIS A 34 2.64 -1.84 23.71
CA HIS A 34 3.57 -0.78 23.34
C HIS A 34 2.86 0.59 23.23
N GLU A 35 3.61 1.67 23.50
CA GLU A 35 3.17 3.05 23.24
C GLU A 35 3.51 3.44 21.80
N ILE A 36 2.51 3.90 21.03
CA ILE A 36 2.68 4.20 19.61
C ILE A 36 2.53 5.70 19.36
N ILE A 37 3.46 6.25 18.57
CA ILE A 37 3.37 7.59 18.00
C ILE A 37 3.39 7.46 16.47
N ILE A 38 2.48 8.17 15.80
CA ILE A 38 2.36 8.17 14.34
C ILE A 38 3.02 9.42 13.77
N ALA A 39 4.00 9.26 12.86
CA ALA A 39 4.64 10.37 12.16
C ALA A 39 4.37 10.27 10.66
N ALA A 40 3.45 11.08 10.14
CA ALA A 40 3.02 11.04 8.75
C ALA A 40 2.70 12.44 8.21
N ASP A 41 2.32 12.55 6.94
CA ASP A 41 1.86 13.77 6.29
C ASP A 41 0.59 13.50 5.46
N ASN A 42 -0.13 14.57 5.09
CA ASN A 42 -1.25 14.56 4.17
C ASN A 42 -2.33 13.48 4.46
N ALA A 43 -2.90 12.86 3.41
CA ALA A 43 -3.97 11.87 3.51
C ALA A 43 -3.62 10.63 4.38
N PRO A 44 -2.40 10.08 4.38
CA PRO A 44 -1.97 9.07 5.34
C PRO A 44 -2.11 9.49 6.80
N LEU A 45 -1.74 10.72 7.14
CA LEU A 45 -1.89 11.23 8.50
C LEU A 45 -3.36 11.32 8.91
N GLU A 46 -4.21 11.87 8.06
CA GLU A 46 -5.65 12.00 8.34
C GLU A 46 -6.34 10.63 8.48
N LEU A 47 -6.00 9.68 7.62
CA LEU A 47 -6.51 8.31 7.72
C LEU A 47 -6.13 7.67 9.06
N LEU A 48 -4.86 7.75 9.45
CA LEU A 48 -4.39 7.14 10.70
C LEU A 48 -4.91 7.85 11.95
N LYS A 49 -5.07 9.17 11.93
CA LYS A 49 -5.74 9.91 13.02
C LYS A 49 -7.19 9.50 13.18
N THR A 50 -7.92 9.31 12.08
CA THR A 50 -9.31 8.85 12.13
C THR A 50 -9.42 7.42 12.62
N THR A 51 -8.47 6.56 12.23
CA THR A 51 -8.45 5.15 12.64
C THR A 51 -8.02 4.97 14.09
N PHE A 52 -7.09 5.81 14.58
CA PHE A 52 -6.51 5.75 15.92
C PHE A 52 -6.57 7.11 16.63
N PRO A 53 -7.76 7.63 16.95
CA PRO A 53 -7.92 8.97 17.53
C PRO A 53 -7.26 9.10 18.92
N GLN A 54 -7.02 7.99 19.61
CA GLN A 54 -6.37 7.93 20.92
C GLN A 54 -4.84 8.03 20.84
N LEU A 55 -4.23 7.83 19.67
CA LEU A 55 -2.78 7.85 19.53
C LEU A 55 -2.26 9.27 19.23
N LYS A 56 -1.09 9.57 19.77
CA LYS A 56 -0.36 10.79 19.42
C LYS A 56 0.06 10.73 17.96
N SER A 57 -0.30 11.78 17.20
CA SER A 57 0.08 11.92 15.79
C SER A 57 0.86 13.21 15.58
N VAL A 58 1.97 13.13 14.88
CA VAL A 58 2.86 14.26 14.57
C VAL A 58 3.05 14.40 13.07
N LYS A 59 3.15 15.64 12.61
CA LYS A 59 3.39 15.90 11.19
C LYS A 59 4.86 15.68 10.86
N MET A 60 5.13 14.82 9.89
CA MET A 60 6.45 14.57 9.32
C MET A 60 6.39 14.77 7.81
N LEU A 61 6.97 15.86 7.33
CA LEU A 61 6.91 16.25 5.92
C LEU A 61 7.35 15.10 5.01
N GLY A 62 6.55 14.86 3.97
CA GLY A 62 6.80 13.85 2.96
C GLY A 62 7.73 14.30 1.84
N TYR A 63 7.91 13.44 0.83
CA TYR A 63 8.70 13.75 -0.36
C TYR A 63 7.83 14.48 -1.40
N PRO A 64 8.24 15.66 -1.89
CA PRO A 64 7.50 16.39 -2.91
C PRO A 64 7.70 15.77 -4.29
N ILE A 65 7.13 14.59 -4.54
CA ILE A 65 7.13 13.97 -5.88
C ILE A 65 5.93 14.46 -6.66
N ARG A 66 6.20 14.97 -7.87
CA ARG A 66 5.15 15.36 -8.81
C ARG A 66 5.05 14.30 -9.92
N TYR A 67 3.92 13.63 -9.97
CA TYR A 67 3.56 12.82 -11.12
C TYR A 67 3.13 13.75 -12.26
N SER A 68 3.72 13.62 -13.44
CA SER A 68 3.32 14.41 -14.60
C SER A 68 2.87 13.51 -15.74
N ILE A 69 1.92 14.01 -16.53
CA ILE A 69 1.54 13.38 -17.80
C ILE A 69 2.73 13.53 -18.77
N GLY A 70 3.23 12.42 -19.31
CA GLY A 70 4.34 12.39 -20.27
C GLY A 70 5.50 11.50 -19.81
N SER A 71 6.63 11.47 -20.55
CA SER A 71 7.77 10.56 -20.35
C SER A 71 8.33 10.63 -18.90
N MET A 72 7.79 9.79 -18.04
CA MET A 72 8.06 9.77 -16.59
C MET A 72 9.53 9.46 -16.27
N HIS A 73 10.20 8.69 -17.15
CA HIS A 73 11.56 8.18 -16.89
C HIS A 73 12.64 9.27 -16.86
N ILE A 74 12.59 10.24 -17.77
CA ILE A 74 13.59 11.32 -17.84
C ILE A 74 13.39 12.31 -16.68
N LYS A 75 12.13 12.61 -16.33
CA LYS A 75 11.80 13.50 -15.22
C LYS A 75 12.10 12.89 -13.86
N MET A 76 12.05 11.58 -13.72
CA MET A 76 12.41 10.88 -12.49
C MET A 76 13.89 11.04 -12.15
N LEU A 77 14.79 10.95 -13.13
CA LEU A 77 16.22 11.16 -12.93
C LEU A 77 16.54 12.59 -12.48
N SER A 78 15.87 13.60 -13.01
CA SER A 78 16.07 15.00 -12.63
C SER A 78 15.59 15.32 -11.19
N GLN A 79 14.72 14.49 -10.61
CA GLN A 79 14.22 14.65 -9.24
C GLN A 79 15.14 14.04 -8.16
N ILE A 80 16.15 13.22 -8.53
CA ILE A 80 17.04 12.53 -7.60
C ILE A 80 17.73 13.49 -6.61
N PRO A 81 18.34 14.63 -7.03
CA PRO A 81 18.97 15.55 -6.07
C PRO A 81 17.98 16.10 -5.06
N GLY A 82 16.75 16.44 -5.48
CA GLY A 82 15.66 16.87 -4.61
C GLY A 82 15.24 15.78 -3.63
N PHE A 83 15.15 14.53 -4.10
CA PHE A 83 14.83 13.36 -3.29
C PHE A 83 15.90 13.12 -2.20
N LEU A 84 17.18 13.16 -2.56
CA LEU A 84 18.27 13.01 -1.59
C LEU A 84 18.29 14.13 -0.53
N LYS A 85 17.98 15.37 -0.94
CA LYS A 85 17.82 16.50 -0.01
C LYS A 85 16.63 16.27 0.95
N SER A 86 15.55 15.71 0.44
CA SER A 86 14.38 15.39 1.26
C SER A 86 14.66 14.28 2.27
N ILE A 87 15.40 13.21 1.89
CA ILE A 87 15.86 12.16 2.79
C ILE A 87 16.70 12.75 3.94
N LYS A 88 17.61 13.68 3.63
CA LYS A 88 18.44 14.34 4.66
C LYS A 88 17.59 15.17 5.62
N LYS A 89 16.60 15.92 5.12
CA LYS A 89 15.69 16.69 5.97
C LYS A 89 14.84 15.79 6.85
N GLU A 90 14.31 14.71 6.28
CA GLU A 90 13.54 13.70 6.99
C GLU A 90 14.36 13.10 8.14
N HIS A 91 15.61 12.73 7.87
CA HIS A 91 16.51 12.21 8.89
C HIS A 91 16.74 13.20 10.04
N GLN A 92 16.94 14.49 9.71
CA GLN A 92 17.10 15.55 10.74
C GLN A 92 15.82 15.72 11.58
N MET A 93 14.64 15.63 10.97
CA MET A 93 13.36 15.69 11.69
C MET A 93 13.19 14.46 12.60
N LEU A 94 13.52 13.27 12.11
CA LEU A 94 13.46 12.05 12.90
C LEU A 94 14.35 12.14 14.16
N GLN A 95 15.60 12.60 14.03
CA GLN A 95 16.50 12.70 15.19
C GLN A 95 15.94 13.60 16.29
N LYS A 96 15.28 14.73 15.91
CA LYS A 96 14.60 15.60 16.88
C LYS A 96 13.41 14.90 17.53
N MET A 97 12.60 14.17 16.76
CA MET A 97 11.45 13.41 17.29
C MET A 97 11.88 12.31 18.26
N ILE A 98 13.00 11.62 17.98
CA ILE A 98 13.55 10.60 18.88
C ILE A 98 13.86 11.22 20.24
N ASP A 99 14.55 12.35 20.27
CA ASP A 99 14.95 13.03 21.50
C ASP A 99 13.71 13.65 22.22
N GLU A 100 12.81 14.32 21.47
CA GLU A 100 11.62 15.00 22.02
C GLU A 100 10.61 14.02 22.64
N TYR A 101 10.36 12.90 21.96
CA TYR A 101 9.36 11.93 22.40
C TYR A 101 9.94 10.73 23.13
N GLN A 102 11.27 10.66 23.32
CA GLN A 102 11.96 9.53 23.97
C GLN A 102 11.59 8.20 23.31
N ILE A 103 11.81 8.12 21.98
CA ILE A 103 11.50 6.94 21.18
C ILE A 103 12.50 5.83 21.43
N ASP A 104 12.02 4.60 21.58
CA ASP A 104 12.84 3.39 21.77
C ASP A 104 13.05 2.59 20.48
N LEU A 105 12.15 2.75 19.48
CA LEU A 105 12.18 2.02 18.20
C LEU A 105 11.51 2.84 17.11
N VAL A 106 12.11 2.87 15.92
CA VAL A 106 11.52 3.45 14.72
C VAL A 106 11.11 2.35 13.74
N ILE A 107 9.86 2.37 13.28
CA ILE A 107 9.38 1.52 12.18
C ILE A 107 9.02 2.43 11.01
N SER A 108 9.83 2.38 9.97
CA SER A 108 9.69 3.16 8.76
C SER A 108 9.04 2.34 7.67
N ASP A 109 7.91 2.76 7.16
CA ASP A 109 7.33 2.17 5.96
C ASP A 109 7.72 2.99 4.73
N ASN A 110 8.78 2.54 4.07
CA ASN A 110 9.32 3.07 2.81
C ASN A 110 9.83 4.53 2.88
N ARG A 111 10.16 5.05 4.09
CA ARG A 111 10.78 6.37 4.29
C ARG A 111 12.26 6.22 4.58
N TYR A 112 13.07 6.53 3.58
CA TYR A 112 14.53 6.27 3.59
C TYR A 112 15.33 7.11 4.60
N GLY A 113 14.81 8.24 5.08
CA GLY A 113 15.45 9.08 6.09
C GLY A 113 15.17 8.65 7.53
N CYS A 114 14.27 7.69 7.74
CA CYS A 114 13.81 7.30 9.09
C CYS A 114 14.69 6.21 9.76
N TRP A 115 15.98 6.21 9.50
CA TRP A 115 16.96 5.39 10.21
C TRP A 115 17.60 6.17 11.38
N SER A 116 18.15 5.47 12.38
CA SER A 116 18.81 6.11 13.53
C SER A 116 20.02 5.31 14.01
N GLU A 117 21.03 6.04 14.52
CA GLU A 117 22.16 5.44 15.24
C GLU A 117 21.88 5.37 16.75
N LYS A 118 20.89 6.12 17.26
CA LYS A 118 20.55 6.20 18.68
C LYS A 118 19.66 5.06 19.14
N VAL A 119 18.68 4.68 18.30
CA VAL A 119 17.67 3.66 18.61
C VAL A 119 17.54 2.69 17.45
N PRO A 120 17.12 1.43 17.68
CA PRO A 120 16.84 0.49 16.61
C PRO A 120 15.87 1.07 15.58
N SER A 121 16.08 0.76 14.32
CA SER A 121 15.26 1.22 13.21
C SER A 121 14.99 0.10 12.22
N VAL A 122 13.74 -0.03 11.79
CA VAL A 122 13.26 -1.03 10.85
C VAL A 122 12.76 -0.36 9.59
N PHE A 123 13.09 -0.93 8.44
CA PHE A 123 12.57 -0.51 7.15
C PHE A 123 11.59 -1.54 6.61
N ILE A 124 10.33 -1.14 6.37
CA ILE A 124 9.34 -1.99 5.72
C ILE A 124 9.31 -1.67 4.24
N THR A 125 9.47 -2.68 3.39
CA THR A 125 9.34 -2.52 1.95
C THR A 125 9.00 -3.82 1.25
N HIS A 126 8.19 -3.74 0.20
CA HIS A 126 7.94 -4.80 -0.77
C HIS A 126 8.76 -4.61 -2.05
N GLN A 127 9.74 -3.69 -2.03
CA GLN A 127 10.61 -3.39 -3.15
C GLN A 127 12.08 -3.46 -2.74
N LEU A 128 12.60 -4.67 -2.56
CA LEU A 128 14.06 -4.87 -2.46
C LEU A 128 14.72 -4.61 -3.81
N PHE A 129 14.00 -4.86 -4.92
CA PHE A 129 14.45 -4.62 -6.28
C PHE A 129 13.48 -3.71 -7.03
N ILE A 130 13.90 -2.48 -7.28
CA ILE A 130 13.14 -1.53 -8.09
C ILE A 130 13.13 -2.04 -9.54
N GLN A 131 11.94 -2.19 -10.12
CA GLN A 131 11.78 -2.48 -11.54
C GLN A 131 11.79 -1.17 -12.32
N ALA A 132 12.71 -1.03 -13.25
CA ALA A 132 12.82 0.13 -14.11
C ALA A 132 13.31 -0.30 -15.49
N PRO A 133 12.82 0.32 -16.59
CA PRO A 133 13.24 -0.02 -17.95
C PRO A 133 14.70 0.34 -18.21
N PHE A 134 15.23 1.37 -17.54
CA PHE A 134 16.62 1.82 -17.67
C PHE A 134 17.25 2.04 -16.29
N GLY A 135 18.56 1.80 -16.17
CA GLY A 135 19.31 2.08 -14.95
C GLY A 135 18.96 1.22 -13.75
N LYS A 136 18.23 0.11 -13.91
CA LYS A 136 17.77 -0.79 -12.83
C LYS A 136 18.88 -1.13 -11.84
N LYS A 137 20.08 -1.52 -12.33
CA LYS A 137 21.21 -1.89 -11.45
C LYS A 137 21.66 -0.72 -10.56
N TRP A 138 21.72 0.48 -11.11
CA TRP A 138 22.12 1.68 -10.38
C TRP A 138 21.06 2.11 -9.36
N LEU A 139 19.78 2.12 -9.76
CA LEU A 139 18.67 2.39 -8.84
C LEU A 139 18.64 1.41 -7.68
N ASN A 140 18.84 0.12 -7.94
CA ASN A 140 18.91 -0.90 -6.89
C ASN A 140 20.13 -0.72 -5.98
N LYS A 141 21.27 -0.28 -6.50
CA LYS A 141 22.44 0.06 -5.66
C LYS A 141 22.14 1.20 -4.69
N ILE A 142 21.42 2.24 -5.15
CA ILE A 142 20.98 3.36 -4.31
C ILE A 142 19.96 2.86 -3.27
N ASN A 143 18.94 2.12 -3.70
CA ASN A 143 17.92 1.54 -2.84
C ASN A 143 18.58 0.73 -1.69
N HIS A 144 19.43 -0.22 -2.05
CA HIS A 144 20.13 -1.05 -1.07
C HIS A 144 21.06 -0.25 -0.15
N HIS A 145 21.70 0.84 -0.65
CA HIS A 145 22.50 1.73 0.19
C HIS A 145 21.69 2.36 1.32
N PHE A 146 20.46 2.81 1.03
CA PHE A 146 19.60 3.39 2.06
C PHE A 146 19.01 2.34 2.99
N ILE A 147 18.54 1.20 2.46
CA ILE A 147 17.98 0.12 3.29
C ILE A 147 19.03 -0.40 4.29
N LYS A 148 20.30 -0.50 3.88
CA LYS A 148 21.40 -0.95 4.75
C LYS A 148 21.69 -0.05 5.97
N LYS A 149 21.12 1.16 6.02
CA LYS A 149 21.25 2.03 7.19
C LYS A 149 20.32 1.62 8.35
N PHE A 150 19.33 0.80 8.06
CA PHE A 150 18.42 0.26 9.06
C PHE A 150 18.97 -1.04 9.66
N ASP A 151 18.57 -1.33 10.88
CA ASP A 151 19.01 -2.54 11.59
C ASP A 151 18.37 -3.80 10.98
N GLU A 152 17.12 -3.70 10.52
CA GLU A 152 16.40 -4.77 9.84
C GLU A 152 15.52 -4.21 8.70
N CYS A 153 15.28 -5.07 7.71
CA CYS A 153 14.28 -4.83 6.68
C CYS A 153 13.16 -5.87 6.83
N TRP A 154 11.92 -5.41 7.02
CA TRP A 154 10.75 -6.28 7.08
C TRP A 154 9.99 -6.24 5.77
N VAL A 155 9.71 -7.42 5.23
CA VAL A 155 9.11 -7.58 3.90
C VAL A 155 7.66 -8.04 4.08
N PRO A 156 6.67 -7.21 3.68
CA PRO A 156 5.26 -7.59 3.76
C PRO A 156 4.87 -8.55 2.62
N ASP A 157 5.44 -9.74 2.63
CA ASP A 157 5.22 -10.82 1.67
C ASP A 157 5.54 -12.17 2.33
N VAL A 158 5.35 -13.25 1.59
CA VAL A 158 5.69 -14.61 2.01
C VAL A 158 6.83 -15.19 1.15
N LYS A 159 7.58 -16.12 1.71
CA LYS A 159 8.60 -16.86 0.96
C LYS A 159 7.95 -17.89 0.01
N GLY A 160 8.59 -18.13 -1.12
CA GLY A 160 8.23 -19.22 -2.03
C GLY A 160 7.27 -18.80 -3.15
N SER A 161 6.59 -19.77 -3.74
CA SER A 161 5.80 -19.60 -4.97
C SER A 161 4.50 -18.81 -4.80
N MET A 162 4.00 -18.74 -3.56
CA MET A 162 2.76 -18.02 -3.22
C MET A 162 2.99 -16.54 -2.88
N ASN A 163 4.18 -16.00 -3.18
CA ASN A 163 4.48 -14.60 -2.97
C ASN A 163 3.66 -13.68 -3.87
N LEU A 164 3.42 -12.45 -3.38
CA LEU A 164 2.62 -11.44 -4.07
C LEU A 164 3.47 -10.43 -4.83
N SER A 165 4.76 -10.29 -4.49
CA SER A 165 5.64 -9.25 -5.01
C SER A 165 6.48 -9.68 -6.22
N GLY A 166 6.58 -10.97 -6.52
CA GLY A 166 7.44 -11.48 -7.59
C GLY A 166 8.88 -10.97 -7.48
N ASN A 167 9.47 -10.52 -8.57
CA ASN A 167 10.85 -10.02 -8.63
C ASN A 167 11.07 -8.68 -7.90
N LEU A 168 10.03 -8.03 -7.38
CA LEU A 168 10.23 -6.87 -6.50
C LEU A 168 10.96 -7.25 -5.21
N VAL A 169 10.82 -8.50 -4.76
CA VAL A 169 11.49 -9.03 -3.56
C VAL A 169 12.32 -10.27 -3.88
N HIS A 170 11.84 -11.15 -4.75
CA HIS A 170 12.39 -12.51 -4.91
C HIS A 170 13.40 -12.66 -6.06
N GLU A 171 13.86 -11.54 -6.64
CA GLU A 171 14.95 -11.56 -7.63
C GLU A 171 16.27 -12.03 -6.96
N LYS A 172 17.10 -12.73 -7.69
CA LYS A 172 18.39 -13.24 -7.17
C LYS A 172 19.58 -12.60 -7.91
N PRO A 173 20.70 -12.39 -7.20
CA PRO A 173 20.95 -12.70 -5.80
C PRO A 173 20.27 -11.68 -4.86
N LEU A 174 19.76 -12.16 -3.73
CA LEU A 174 19.21 -11.28 -2.70
C LEU A 174 20.30 -10.35 -2.16
N PRO A 175 19.99 -9.09 -1.84
CA PRO A 175 20.96 -8.16 -1.27
C PRO A 175 21.41 -8.63 0.12
N ALA A 176 22.66 -8.35 0.49
CA ALA A 176 23.20 -8.60 1.81
C ALA A 176 22.61 -7.60 2.83
N ILE A 177 21.32 -7.72 3.08
CA ILE A 177 20.53 -6.91 4.02
C ILE A 177 19.82 -7.90 4.95
N LYS A 178 19.88 -7.64 6.26
CA LYS A 178 19.15 -8.44 7.25
C LYS A 178 17.66 -8.24 7.03
N HIS A 179 16.98 -9.20 6.40
CA HIS A 179 15.58 -9.08 6.05
C HIS A 179 14.73 -10.25 6.55
N PHE A 180 13.48 -9.95 6.88
CA PHE A 180 12.50 -10.89 7.41
C PHE A 180 11.16 -10.72 6.70
N PHE A 181 10.53 -11.83 6.35
CA PHE A 181 9.19 -11.83 5.79
C PHE A 181 8.16 -11.78 6.93
N MET A 182 7.20 -10.86 6.83
CA MET A 182 6.20 -10.61 7.85
C MET A 182 4.77 -10.92 7.40
N GLY A 183 4.62 -11.71 6.35
CA GLY A 183 3.31 -12.04 5.79
C GLY A 183 2.67 -10.89 5.04
N SER A 184 1.44 -11.10 4.61
CA SER A 184 0.64 -10.07 3.94
C SER A 184 0.06 -9.10 4.96
N LEU A 185 0.26 -7.81 4.76
CA LEU A 185 -0.27 -6.75 5.62
C LEU A 185 -1.56 -6.18 5.02
N SER A 186 -2.68 -6.73 5.41
CA SER A 186 -4.00 -6.18 5.09
C SER A 186 -4.67 -5.69 6.36
N ARG A 187 -5.29 -4.51 6.33
CA ARG A 187 -6.11 -4.00 7.45
C ARG A 187 -7.35 -4.86 7.72
N PHE A 188 -7.60 -5.84 6.88
CA PHE A 188 -8.73 -6.76 6.96
C PHE A 188 -8.31 -8.18 7.38
N ALA A 189 -7.02 -8.42 7.68
CA ALA A 189 -6.52 -9.76 7.98
C ALA A 189 -7.23 -10.42 9.16
N ASP A 190 -7.57 -9.63 10.18
CA ASP A 190 -8.25 -10.11 11.40
C ASP A 190 -9.79 -9.97 11.30
N SER A 191 -10.32 -9.54 10.16
CA SER A 191 -11.76 -9.38 9.98
C SER A 191 -12.39 -10.72 9.62
N GLU A 192 -13.49 -11.07 10.28
CA GLU A 192 -14.30 -12.20 9.87
C GLU A 192 -14.87 -11.99 8.47
N LYS A 193 -14.80 -13.02 7.63
CA LYS A 193 -15.43 -12.97 6.31
C LYS A 193 -16.94 -12.91 6.49
N LEU A 194 -17.52 -11.75 6.20
CA LEU A 194 -18.97 -11.58 6.27
C LEU A 194 -19.63 -12.41 5.17
N VAL A 195 -20.52 -13.31 5.58
CA VAL A 195 -21.42 -14.01 4.66
C VAL A 195 -22.62 -13.10 4.42
N THR A 196 -22.62 -12.38 3.29
CA THR A 196 -23.67 -11.43 2.91
C THR A 196 -24.28 -11.81 1.59
N ALA A 197 -25.54 -11.44 1.38
CA ALA A 197 -26.17 -11.53 0.05
C ALA A 197 -25.42 -10.61 -0.93
N GLN A 198 -25.18 -11.10 -2.14
CA GLN A 198 -24.57 -10.32 -3.20
C GLN A 198 -25.52 -9.19 -3.62
N LYS A 199 -25.00 -7.96 -3.65
CA LYS A 199 -25.75 -6.74 -4.01
C LYS A 199 -25.16 -6.05 -5.22
N TYR A 200 -23.84 -6.13 -5.38
CA TYR A 200 -23.11 -5.46 -6.43
C TYR A 200 -22.41 -6.49 -7.34
N ASP A 201 -22.49 -6.26 -8.63
CA ASP A 201 -21.73 -7.04 -9.60
C ASP A 201 -20.25 -6.70 -9.49
N VAL A 202 -19.94 -5.42 -9.28
CA VAL A 202 -18.55 -4.93 -9.24
C VAL A 202 -18.36 -3.87 -8.17
N MET A 203 -17.29 -3.99 -7.39
CA MET A 203 -16.76 -2.91 -6.59
C MET A 203 -15.57 -2.26 -7.32
N VAL A 204 -15.67 -0.96 -7.59
CA VAL A 204 -14.60 -0.18 -8.20
C VAL A 204 -13.86 0.60 -7.11
N ILE A 205 -12.55 0.37 -6.99
CA ILE A 205 -11.69 1.06 -6.02
C ILE A 205 -10.76 1.99 -6.78
N ILE A 206 -11.08 3.28 -6.73
CA ILE A 206 -10.24 4.32 -7.34
C ILE A 206 -9.13 4.69 -6.36
N SER A 207 -7.90 4.69 -6.85
CA SER A 207 -6.72 5.08 -6.09
C SER A 207 -5.63 5.64 -7.01
N GLY A 208 -4.55 6.12 -6.41
CA GLY A 208 -3.39 6.64 -7.13
C GLY A 208 -3.30 8.17 -7.08
N PRO A 209 -2.19 8.72 -7.62
CA PRO A 209 -1.94 10.15 -7.63
C PRO A 209 -2.77 10.86 -8.71
N GLU A 210 -3.02 12.13 -8.48
CA GLU A 210 -3.58 13.00 -9.52
C GLU A 210 -2.53 13.30 -10.62
N PRO A 211 -2.93 13.47 -11.88
CA PRO A 211 -4.31 13.42 -12.42
C PRO A 211 -4.79 12.01 -12.80
N GLN A 212 -3.96 10.98 -12.64
CA GLN A 212 -4.26 9.62 -13.09
C GLN A 212 -5.45 8.99 -12.35
N ARG A 213 -5.67 9.38 -11.09
CA ARG A 213 -6.84 8.98 -10.30
C ARG A 213 -8.13 9.49 -10.98
N THR A 214 -8.22 10.79 -11.24
CA THR A 214 -9.40 11.42 -11.86
C THR A 214 -9.62 10.94 -13.30
N VAL A 215 -8.56 10.71 -14.09
CA VAL A 215 -8.67 10.15 -15.43
C VAL A 215 -9.30 8.75 -15.39
N PHE A 216 -8.88 7.91 -14.46
CA PHE A 216 -9.44 6.56 -14.31
C PHE A 216 -10.89 6.60 -13.82
N GLU A 217 -11.21 7.45 -12.86
CA GLU A 217 -12.58 7.66 -12.37
C GLU A 217 -13.52 8.06 -13.50
N SER A 218 -13.12 9.04 -14.32
CA SER A 218 -13.92 9.51 -15.47
C SER A 218 -14.10 8.43 -16.54
N LEU A 219 -13.07 7.59 -16.76
CA LEU A 219 -13.14 6.46 -17.69
C LEU A 219 -14.16 5.41 -17.23
N ILE A 220 -14.14 5.07 -15.95
CA ILE A 220 -15.11 4.15 -15.33
C ILE A 220 -16.54 4.73 -15.44
N ALA A 221 -16.74 6.00 -15.04
CA ALA A 221 -18.06 6.63 -15.09
C ALA A 221 -18.68 6.56 -16.49
N LYS A 222 -17.92 6.98 -17.51
CA LYS A 222 -18.37 6.97 -18.91
C LYS A 222 -18.75 5.57 -19.43
N GLN A 223 -18.08 4.52 -18.96
CA GLN A 223 -18.36 3.15 -19.38
C GLN A 223 -19.49 2.52 -18.57
N ALA A 224 -19.60 2.87 -17.29
CA ALA A 224 -20.65 2.38 -16.41
C ALA A 224 -22.07 2.83 -16.86
N GLU A 225 -22.19 3.99 -17.50
CA GLU A 225 -23.45 4.45 -18.11
C GLU A 225 -24.00 3.51 -19.20
N LYS A 226 -23.13 2.68 -19.79
CA LYS A 226 -23.47 1.81 -20.92
C LYS A 226 -23.79 0.37 -20.53
N ILE A 227 -23.65 0.03 -19.26
CA ILE A 227 -23.83 -1.32 -18.74
C ILE A 227 -24.94 -1.36 -17.69
N THR A 228 -25.63 -2.49 -17.60
CA THR A 228 -26.75 -2.69 -16.66
C THR A 228 -26.32 -3.31 -15.32
N LEU A 229 -25.01 -3.36 -15.05
CA LEU A 229 -24.46 -3.94 -13.82
C LEU A 229 -24.57 -2.97 -12.65
N ASN A 230 -24.80 -3.49 -11.46
CA ASN A 230 -24.81 -2.73 -10.21
C ASN A 230 -23.38 -2.54 -9.70
N LEU A 231 -22.94 -1.30 -9.62
CA LEU A 231 -21.59 -0.96 -9.16
C LEU A 231 -21.63 -0.25 -7.80
N VAL A 232 -20.61 -0.51 -6.99
CA VAL A 232 -20.24 0.37 -5.90
C VAL A 232 -18.85 0.97 -6.18
N LEU A 233 -18.73 2.29 -6.17
CA LEU A 233 -17.51 3.02 -6.49
C LEU A 233 -16.98 3.75 -5.26
N VAL A 234 -15.74 3.45 -4.87
CA VAL A 234 -15.03 4.11 -3.76
C VAL A 234 -13.90 4.96 -4.33
N ARG A 235 -13.99 6.27 -4.15
CA ARG A 235 -13.14 7.29 -4.80
C ARG A 235 -11.76 7.45 -4.17
N GLY A 236 -11.56 6.98 -2.92
CA GLY A 236 -10.28 7.11 -2.19
C GLY A 236 -9.95 8.55 -1.77
N LEU A 237 -10.97 9.40 -1.53
CA LEU A 237 -10.86 10.82 -1.21
C LEU A 237 -11.47 11.10 0.19
N PRO A 238 -10.75 10.82 1.29
CA PRO A 238 -11.30 10.94 2.66
C PRO A 238 -11.67 12.37 3.06
N SER A 239 -11.05 13.39 2.45
CA SER A 239 -11.30 14.80 2.76
C SER A 239 -12.41 15.43 1.90
N GLU A 240 -12.92 14.71 0.87
CA GLU A 240 -13.94 15.22 -0.02
C GLU A 240 -15.34 14.95 0.50
N THR A 241 -16.22 15.96 0.41
CA THR A 241 -17.63 15.83 0.82
C THR A 241 -18.60 15.75 -0.36
N LYS A 242 -18.20 16.24 -1.53
CA LYS A 242 -19.07 16.31 -2.72
C LYS A 242 -18.81 15.14 -3.65
N ILE A 243 -19.88 14.58 -4.23
CA ILE A 243 -19.83 13.62 -5.30
C ILE A 243 -20.09 14.37 -6.62
N PRO A 244 -19.19 14.28 -7.62
CA PRO A 244 -19.41 14.91 -8.93
C PRO A 244 -20.65 14.39 -9.63
N THR A 245 -21.34 15.28 -10.37
CA THR A 245 -22.59 14.93 -11.08
C THR A 245 -22.41 13.84 -12.12
N TYR A 246 -21.25 13.75 -12.78
CA TYR A 246 -20.96 12.71 -13.75
C TYR A 246 -20.84 11.28 -13.18
N LEU A 247 -20.84 11.14 -11.85
CA LEU A 247 -20.90 9.85 -11.15
C LEU A 247 -22.30 9.48 -10.68
N GLN A 248 -23.29 10.37 -10.87
CA GLN A 248 -24.66 10.14 -10.44
C GLN A 248 -25.41 9.32 -11.50
N SER A 249 -25.57 8.03 -11.24
CA SER A 249 -26.32 7.08 -12.09
C SER A 249 -27.07 6.10 -11.18
N GLU A 250 -28.24 5.62 -11.63
CA GLU A 250 -29.08 4.70 -10.84
C GLU A 250 -28.39 3.38 -10.51
N ASN A 251 -27.46 2.94 -11.35
CA ASN A 251 -26.73 1.68 -11.17
C ASN A 251 -25.37 1.84 -10.46
N ILE A 252 -25.03 3.04 -9.98
CA ILE A 252 -23.74 3.29 -9.31
C ILE A 252 -23.96 3.88 -7.91
N GLU A 253 -23.64 3.14 -6.87
CA GLU A 253 -23.52 3.66 -5.52
C GLU A 253 -22.12 4.25 -5.32
N VAL A 254 -22.00 5.55 -5.02
CA VAL A 254 -20.70 6.26 -4.96
C VAL A 254 -20.38 6.70 -3.55
N HIS A 255 -19.13 6.47 -3.14
CA HIS A 255 -18.58 6.92 -1.86
C HIS A 255 -17.23 7.62 -2.07
N ASN A 256 -17.03 8.78 -1.45
CA ASN A 256 -15.73 9.45 -1.46
C ASN A 256 -14.68 8.64 -0.69
N HIS A 257 -15.08 8.10 0.46
CA HIS A 257 -14.29 7.21 1.32
C HIS A 257 -15.25 6.35 2.15
N LEU A 258 -14.76 5.19 2.60
CA LEU A 258 -15.51 4.29 3.48
C LEU A 258 -14.67 3.94 4.72
N PRO A 259 -15.27 3.98 5.92
CA PRO A 259 -14.69 3.35 7.11
C PRO A 259 -14.43 1.87 6.86
N THR A 260 -13.44 1.30 7.55
CA THR A 260 -12.99 -0.08 7.33
C THR A 260 -14.12 -1.12 7.39
N ALA A 261 -15.02 -1.02 8.37
CA ALA A 261 -16.14 -1.96 8.52
C ALA A 261 -17.14 -1.87 7.35
N VAL A 262 -17.49 -0.66 6.93
CA VAL A 262 -18.42 -0.44 5.79
C VAL A 262 -17.76 -0.87 4.48
N PHE A 263 -16.46 -0.61 4.32
CA PHE A 263 -15.71 -1.08 3.15
C PHE A 263 -15.72 -2.61 3.06
N LEU A 264 -15.52 -3.29 4.19
CA LEU A 264 -15.55 -4.75 4.28
C LEU A 264 -16.93 -5.30 3.93
N GLU A 265 -18.01 -4.65 4.39
CA GLU A 265 -19.37 -5.00 4.00
C GLU A 265 -19.56 -4.90 2.48
N LYS A 266 -19.21 -3.76 1.89
CA LYS A 266 -19.39 -3.52 0.45
C LYS A 266 -18.59 -4.50 -0.41
N ILE A 267 -17.34 -4.79 -0.06
CA ILE A 267 -16.56 -5.77 -0.83
C ILE A 267 -17.08 -7.18 -0.65
N SER A 268 -17.59 -7.53 0.53
CA SER A 268 -18.24 -8.83 0.77
C SER A 268 -19.50 -8.99 -0.11
N GLN A 269 -20.27 -7.93 -0.28
CA GLN A 269 -21.45 -7.87 -1.14
C GLN A 269 -21.15 -7.78 -2.65
N SER A 270 -19.89 -7.70 -3.06
CA SER A 270 -19.49 -7.55 -4.45
C SER A 270 -18.92 -8.84 -5.04
N ASN A 271 -19.27 -9.16 -6.29
CA ASN A 271 -18.78 -10.37 -6.97
C ASN A 271 -17.32 -10.21 -7.44
N LEU A 272 -16.96 -9.03 -7.94
CA LEU A 272 -15.67 -8.71 -8.55
C LEU A 272 -15.16 -7.36 -8.08
N VAL A 273 -13.83 -7.18 -8.13
CA VAL A 273 -13.18 -5.89 -7.87
C VAL A 273 -12.50 -5.36 -9.13
N VAL A 274 -12.64 -4.07 -9.40
CA VAL A 274 -11.83 -3.34 -10.39
C VAL A 274 -10.98 -2.32 -9.66
N SER A 275 -9.65 -2.36 -9.83
CA SER A 275 -8.75 -1.47 -9.10
C SER A 275 -7.44 -1.22 -9.83
N ARG A 276 -6.63 -0.29 -9.30
CA ARG A 276 -5.22 -0.15 -9.65
C ARG A 276 -4.42 -1.37 -9.16
N ALA A 277 -3.32 -1.69 -9.84
CA ALA A 277 -2.42 -2.78 -9.48
C ALA A 277 -1.43 -2.38 -8.36
N GLY A 278 -1.93 -1.70 -7.31
CA GLY A 278 -1.10 -1.33 -6.16
C GLY A 278 -0.87 -2.52 -5.23
N TYR A 279 0.34 -2.64 -4.68
CA TYR A 279 0.71 -3.79 -3.83
C TYR A 279 -0.22 -3.97 -2.61
N SER A 280 -0.59 -2.87 -1.93
CA SER A 280 -1.53 -2.95 -0.80
C SER A 280 -2.91 -3.48 -1.22
N THR A 281 -3.39 -3.09 -2.41
CA THR A 281 -4.65 -3.61 -2.95
C THR A 281 -4.53 -5.11 -3.27
N ILE A 282 -3.41 -5.55 -3.81
CA ILE A 282 -3.15 -6.98 -4.08
C ILE A 282 -3.15 -7.79 -2.79
N MET A 283 -2.53 -7.27 -1.71
CA MET A 283 -2.59 -7.91 -0.39
C MET A 283 -4.04 -8.01 0.13
N ASP A 284 -4.83 -6.94 -0.01
CA ASP A 284 -6.24 -6.94 0.37
C ASP A 284 -7.05 -7.95 -0.45
N LEU A 285 -6.89 -7.97 -1.77
CA LEU A 285 -7.55 -8.93 -2.66
C LEU A 285 -7.22 -10.38 -2.30
N ALA A 286 -5.97 -10.65 -1.94
CA ALA A 286 -5.53 -11.98 -1.52
C ALA A 286 -6.17 -12.43 -0.19
N VAL A 287 -6.33 -11.51 0.77
CA VAL A 287 -7.03 -11.78 2.04
C VAL A 287 -8.52 -12.05 1.81
N TRP A 288 -9.17 -11.27 0.94
CA TRP A 288 -10.59 -11.48 0.62
C TRP A 288 -10.85 -12.69 -0.26
N GLY A 289 -9.85 -13.17 -1.01
CA GLY A 289 -10.03 -14.22 -2.01
C GLY A 289 -10.91 -13.75 -3.18
N LYS A 290 -10.91 -12.46 -3.48
CA LYS A 290 -11.73 -11.88 -4.55
C LYS A 290 -11.06 -11.99 -5.92
N LYS A 291 -11.86 -12.24 -6.95
CA LYS A 291 -11.44 -12.04 -8.34
C LYS A 291 -11.33 -10.55 -8.63
N ALA A 292 -10.41 -10.16 -9.49
CA ALA A 292 -10.24 -8.75 -9.80
C ALA A 292 -9.79 -8.50 -11.24
N VAL A 293 -10.08 -7.28 -11.69
CA VAL A 293 -9.43 -6.63 -12.83
C VAL A 293 -8.42 -5.63 -12.31
N LEU A 294 -7.17 -5.76 -12.70
CA LEU A 294 -6.11 -4.82 -12.36
C LEU A 294 -5.85 -3.88 -13.54
N VAL A 295 -5.93 -2.58 -13.30
CA VAL A 295 -5.65 -1.54 -14.29
C VAL A 295 -4.46 -0.71 -13.82
N PRO A 296 -3.22 -1.03 -14.25
CA PRO A 296 -2.05 -0.33 -13.79
C PRO A 296 -2.09 1.16 -14.16
N THR A 297 -1.58 2.01 -13.28
CA THR A 297 -1.42 3.43 -13.57
C THR A 297 -0.35 3.59 -14.65
N PRO A 298 -0.65 4.26 -15.79
CA PRO A 298 0.33 4.42 -16.87
C PRO A 298 1.63 5.06 -16.40
N GLY A 299 2.75 4.41 -16.68
CA GLY A 299 4.09 4.85 -16.32
C GLY A 299 4.50 4.57 -14.85
N GLN A 300 3.68 3.95 -14.04
CA GLN A 300 4.10 3.40 -12.73
C GLN A 300 4.66 1.99 -12.91
N THR A 301 5.97 1.88 -13.03
CA THR A 301 6.68 0.62 -13.34
C THR A 301 6.39 -0.50 -12.35
N GLU A 302 6.18 -0.18 -11.07
CA GLU A 302 5.77 -1.16 -10.06
C GLU A 302 4.40 -1.76 -10.38
N GLN A 303 3.41 -0.90 -10.66
CA GLN A 303 2.05 -1.38 -10.96
C GLN A 303 1.98 -2.14 -12.28
N GLU A 304 2.70 -1.67 -13.30
CA GLU A 304 2.81 -2.37 -14.59
C GLU A 304 3.44 -3.75 -14.41
N TYR A 305 4.51 -3.84 -13.59
CA TYR A 305 5.15 -5.11 -13.27
C TYR A 305 4.20 -6.05 -12.49
N LEU A 306 3.57 -5.57 -11.43
CA LEU A 306 2.66 -6.38 -10.60
C LEU A 306 1.45 -6.87 -11.41
N ALA A 307 0.89 -6.00 -12.27
CA ALA A 307 -0.19 -6.37 -13.16
C ALA A 307 0.21 -7.52 -14.09
N THR A 308 1.38 -7.43 -14.75
CA THR A 308 1.93 -8.47 -15.61
C THR A 308 2.19 -9.76 -14.82
N TYR A 309 2.84 -9.67 -13.66
CA TYR A 309 3.16 -10.82 -12.81
C TYR A 309 1.91 -11.61 -12.41
N HIS A 310 0.86 -10.92 -11.95
CA HIS A 310 -0.38 -11.59 -11.54
C HIS A 310 -1.22 -12.07 -12.72
N PHE A 311 -1.13 -11.43 -13.87
CA PHE A 311 -1.75 -11.90 -15.11
C PHE A 311 -1.11 -13.22 -15.58
N GLU A 312 0.21 -13.30 -15.65
CA GLU A 312 0.95 -14.50 -16.03
C GLU A 312 0.72 -15.69 -15.08
N LYS A 313 0.51 -15.39 -13.78
CA LYS A 313 0.13 -16.37 -12.77
C LYS A 313 -1.35 -16.77 -12.81
N GLN A 314 -2.14 -16.22 -13.71
CA GLN A 314 -3.59 -16.43 -13.80
C GLN A 314 -4.35 -16.06 -12.51
N HIS A 315 -3.79 -15.17 -11.70
CA HIS A 315 -4.42 -14.67 -10.49
C HIS A 315 -5.50 -13.64 -10.80
N PHE A 316 -5.16 -12.63 -11.62
CA PHE A 316 -6.06 -11.51 -11.94
C PHE A 316 -5.99 -11.16 -13.42
N PHE A 317 -7.13 -10.82 -13.99
CA PHE A 317 -7.16 -10.23 -15.31
C PHE A 317 -6.58 -8.82 -15.27
N THR A 318 -5.83 -8.45 -16.29
CA THR A 318 -5.19 -7.14 -16.39
C THR A 318 -5.47 -6.50 -17.73
N GLN A 319 -5.72 -5.20 -17.71
CA GLN A 319 -5.90 -4.40 -18.92
C GLN A 319 -5.25 -3.02 -18.76
N HIS A 320 -4.56 -2.54 -19.78
CA HIS A 320 -3.99 -1.20 -19.76
C HIS A 320 -5.09 -0.13 -19.84
N GLN A 321 -4.89 1.01 -19.18
CA GLN A 321 -5.89 2.07 -19.09
C GLN A 321 -6.30 2.63 -20.46
N GLN A 322 -5.39 2.67 -21.44
CA GLN A 322 -5.68 3.19 -22.78
C GLN A 322 -6.66 2.30 -23.58
N GLU A 323 -6.67 1.00 -23.28
CA GLU A 323 -7.49 -0.01 -23.97
C GLU A 323 -8.61 -0.53 -23.06
N PHE A 324 -8.83 0.14 -21.92
CA PHE A 324 -9.71 -0.37 -20.89
C PHE A 324 -11.17 -0.38 -21.37
N ASP A 325 -11.75 -1.57 -21.36
CA ASP A 325 -13.15 -1.88 -21.63
C ASP A 325 -13.74 -2.60 -20.42
N LEU A 326 -14.60 -1.89 -19.68
CA LEU A 326 -15.13 -2.36 -18.40
C LEU A 326 -15.95 -3.65 -18.56
N GLU A 327 -16.83 -3.72 -19.55
CA GLU A 327 -17.70 -4.88 -19.77
C GLU A 327 -16.90 -6.12 -20.14
N LYS A 328 -15.99 -5.98 -21.09
CA LYS A 328 -15.07 -7.06 -21.51
C LYS A 328 -14.18 -7.51 -20.37
N ALA A 329 -13.63 -6.56 -19.61
CA ALA A 329 -12.76 -6.84 -18.49
C ALA A 329 -13.46 -7.64 -17.39
N ILE A 330 -14.70 -7.28 -17.04
CA ILE A 330 -15.51 -8.00 -16.05
C ILE A 330 -15.75 -9.43 -16.53
N LYS A 331 -16.25 -9.61 -17.76
CA LYS A 331 -16.50 -10.95 -18.33
C LYS A 331 -15.25 -11.83 -18.34
N THR A 332 -14.11 -11.27 -18.71
CA THR A 332 -12.84 -12.01 -18.79
C THR A 332 -12.30 -12.38 -17.42
N ALA A 333 -12.43 -11.51 -16.42
CA ALA A 333 -11.90 -11.72 -15.08
C ALA A 333 -12.48 -12.95 -14.36
N TYR A 334 -13.67 -13.42 -14.73
CA TYR A 334 -14.24 -14.64 -14.17
C TYR A 334 -13.43 -15.92 -14.50
N ASN A 335 -12.61 -15.88 -15.55
CA ASN A 335 -11.70 -16.99 -15.92
C ASN A 335 -10.43 -17.06 -15.05
N TYR A 336 -10.17 -16.06 -14.23
CA TYR A 336 -9.00 -15.98 -13.35
C TYR A 336 -9.33 -16.51 -11.96
N SER A 337 -8.33 -17.10 -11.28
CA SER A 337 -8.56 -17.79 -10.01
C SER A 337 -8.81 -16.87 -8.83
N GLY A 338 -8.27 -15.65 -8.84
CA GLY A 338 -8.01 -14.87 -7.64
C GLY A 338 -6.83 -15.46 -6.86
N ILE A 339 -6.53 -14.88 -5.71
CA ILE A 339 -5.53 -15.38 -4.77
C ILE A 339 -6.23 -15.74 -3.48
N GLN A 340 -5.90 -16.92 -2.92
CA GLN A 340 -6.37 -17.33 -1.60
C GLN A 340 -5.17 -17.58 -0.70
N ILE A 341 -5.06 -16.81 0.37
CA ILE A 341 -4.04 -17.05 1.40
C ILE A 341 -4.52 -18.22 2.25
N GLN A 342 -3.77 -19.33 2.21
CA GLN A 342 -4.12 -20.56 2.92
C GLN A 342 -3.75 -20.53 4.40
N HIS A 343 -2.75 -19.75 4.80
CA HIS A 343 -2.29 -19.65 6.17
C HIS A 343 -2.23 -18.20 6.62
N GLN A 344 -2.89 -17.92 7.73
CA GLN A 344 -2.80 -16.62 8.38
C GLN A 344 -1.42 -16.52 9.06
N PHE A 345 -0.69 -15.44 8.75
CA PHE A 345 0.59 -15.15 9.39
C PHE A 345 0.35 -14.52 10.76
N ASP A 346 1.00 -15.06 11.79
CA ASP A 346 0.91 -14.50 13.14
C ASP A 346 1.81 -13.26 13.27
N LEU A 347 1.24 -12.10 12.93
CA LEU A 347 1.93 -10.82 12.97
C LEU A 347 2.33 -10.43 14.40
N SER A 348 1.49 -10.73 15.39
CA SER A 348 1.77 -10.39 16.80
C SER A 348 2.99 -11.14 17.32
N LYS A 349 3.05 -12.43 17.06
CA LYS A 349 4.21 -13.27 17.41
C LYS A 349 5.48 -12.79 16.70
N PHE A 350 5.39 -12.50 15.39
CA PHE A 350 6.53 -11.96 14.63
C PHE A 350 7.06 -10.66 15.25
N LEU A 351 6.17 -9.71 15.57
CA LEU A 351 6.57 -8.42 16.17
C LEU A 351 7.17 -8.62 17.57
N GLU A 352 6.58 -9.47 18.41
CA GLU A 352 7.09 -9.77 19.75
C GLU A 352 8.53 -10.33 19.68
N GLU A 353 8.76 -11.35 18.84
CA GLU A 353 10.07 -11.97 18.67
C GLU A 353 11.10 -10.98 18.11
N ARG A 354 10.74 -10.18 17.10
CA ARG A 354 11.68 -9.22 16.48
C ARG A 354 12.01 -8.08 17.41
N ILE A 355 11.00 -7.43 18.00
CA ILE A 355 11.17 -6.26 18.87
C ILE A 355 11.87 -6.64 20.18
N GLY A 356 11.56 -7.82 20.71
CA GLY A 356 12.23 -8.34 21.94
C GLY A 356 13.72 -8.56 21.76
N GLY A 357 14.17 -8.90 20.58
CA GLY A 357 15.58 -9.12 20.23
C GLY A 357 16.36 -7.86 19.85
N MET A 358 15.69 -6.71 19.64
CA MET A 358 16.36 -5.47 19.20
C MET A 358 16.99 -4.69 20.36
N LYS A 359 18.29 -4.52 20.27
CA LYS A 359 19.11 -3.64 21.13
C LYS A 359 20.03 -2.79 20.27
N LYS A 360 20.31 -1.55 20.66
CA LYS A 360 21.47 -0.74 20.19
C LYS A 360 22.46 -0.59 21.27
#